data_2092941c6d4a03021fd52b049ff52565
#
_entry.id   2092941c6d4a03021fd52b049ff52565
#
_cell.length_a   1.000
_cell.length_b   1.000
_cell.length_c   1.000
_cell.angle_alpha   90.00
_cell.angle_beta   90.00
_cell.angle_gamma   90.00
#
_symmetry.space_group_name_H-M   'P 1'
#
loop_
_entity.id
_entity.type
_entity.pdbx_description
1 polymer ?
#
loop_
_entity_poly.entity_id
_entity_poly.type
_entity_poly.pdbx_seq_one_letter_code
_entity_poly.pdbx_strand_id
1 'polypeptide(L)'
;MKKLLSISSLILTFSILTIMLSCKSDCGGKGDLKLTNKSINTVQRIMIDGVNYGTLDPGESEIISLPAGEHEFQQVGISGGSGCSSAKVIIIECETQGFSCSN
;
A
#
# COMPACT_ATOMS: atom_id res chain seq x y z
N MET A 1 -46.19 -13.49 24.60
CA MET A 1 -46.30 -12.62 23.44
C MET A 1 -45.30 -11.48 23.46
N LYS A 2 -45.18 -10.76 24.56
CA LYS A 2 -44.21 -9.65 24.64
C LYS A 2 -42.77 -10.10 24.48
N LYS A 3 -42.42 -11.30 24.93
CA LYS A 3 -41.07 -11.84 24.81
C LYS A 3 -40.67 -12.11 23.36
N LEU A 4 -41.61 -12.53 22.52
CA LEU A 4 -41.34 -12.79 21.11
C LEU A 4 -41.02 -11.52 20.33
N LEU A 5 -41.71 -10.42 20.64
CA LEU A 5 -41.43 -9.14 20.02
C LEU A 5 -40.06 -8.60 20.38
N SER A 6 -39.64 -8.79 21.63
CA SER A 6 -38.33 -8.38 22.11
C SER A 6 -37.18 -9.12 21.39
N ILE A 7 -37.35 -10.42 21.22
CA ILE A 7 -36.36 -11.26 20.52
C ILE A 7 -36.27 -10.84 19.06
N SER A 8 -37.37 -10.56 18.39
CA SER A 8 -37.40 -10.13 17.01
C SER A 8 -36.64 -8.81 16.82
N SER A 9 -36.83 -7.87 17.73
CA SER A 9 -36.13 -6.58 17.71
C SER A 9 -34.60 -6.75 17.86
N LEU A 10 -34.17 -7.62 18.74
CA LEU A 10 -32.75 -7.90 18.94
C LEU A 10 -32.08 -8.50 17.68
N ILE A 11 -32.75 -9.42 17.02
CA ILE A 11 -32.26 -10.05 15.80
C ILE A 11 -32.11 -9.02 14.69
N LEU A 12 -33.05 -8.11 14.55
CA LEU A 12 -33.00 -7.05 13.55
C LEU A 12 -31.81 -6.11 13.76
N THR A 13 -31.57 -5.71 15.00
CA THR A 13 -30.45 -4.84 15.35
C THR A 13 -29.11 -5.51 15.02
N PHE A 14 -28.95 -6.78 15.31
CA PHE A 14 -27.74 -7.54 15.02
C PHE A 14 -27.50 -7.64 13.52
N SER A 15 -28.54 -7.84 12.71
CA SER A 15 -28.41 -7.91 11.25
C SER A 15 -27.90 -6.58 10.65
N ILE A 16 -28.37 -5.46 11.13
CA ILE A 16 -27.93 -4.14 10.68
C ILE A 16 -26.45 -3.95 10.98
N LEU A 17 -25.99 -4.35 12.15
CA LEU A 17 -24.57 -4.24 12.52
C LEU A 17 -23.68 -5.06 11.61
N THR A 18 -24.10 -6.27 11.26
CA THR A 18 -23.35 -7.14 10.35
C THR A 18 -23.22 -6.53 8.95
N ILE A 19 -24.27 -5.90 8.44
CA ILE A 19 -24.25 -5.24 7.14
C ILE A 19 -23.25 -4.08 7.14
N MET A 20 -23.16 -3.29 8.19
CA MET A 20 -22.22 -2.19 8.28
C MET A 20 -20.78 -2.67 8.26
N LEU A 21 -20.48 -3.80 8.89
CA LEU A 21 -19.14 -4.38 8.87
C LEU A 21 -18.74 -4.90 7.49
N SER A 22 -19.69 -5.41 6.72
CA SER A 22 -19.43 -5.93 5.37
C SER A 22 -19.26 -4.84 4.31
N CYS A 23 -19.60 -3.58 4.61
CA CYS A 23 -19.39 -2.45 3.71
C CYS A 23 -17.96 -1.92 3.71
N LYS A 24 -17.10 -2.43 4.57
CA LYS A 24 -15.70 -2.04 4.61
C LYS A 24 -14.97 -2.62 3.41
N SER A 25 -14.21 -1.77 2.70
CA SER A 25 -13.44 -2.26 1.56
C SER A 25 -12.42 -3.29 2.00
N ASP A 26 -12.28 -4.33 1.19
CA ASP A 26 -11.35 -5.41 1.44
C ASP A 26 -10.21 -5.32 0.43
N CYS A 27 -9.02 -4.97 0.90
CA CYS A 27 -7.81 -4.90 0.08
C CYS A 27 -6.90 -6.10 0.29
N GLY A 28 -7.40 -7.15 0.93
CA GLY A 28 -6.65 -8.37 1.16
C GLY A 28 -5.44 -8.19 2.06
N GLY A 29 -5.48 -7.23 2.98
CA GLY A 29 -4.36 -6.93 3.85
C GLY A 29 -3.22 -6.21 3.16
N LYS A 30 -3.47 -5.55 2.02
CA LYS A 30 -2.45 -4.88 1.22
C LYS A 30 -2.73 -3.40 1.03
N GLY A 31 -1.67 -2.63 0.87
CA GLY A 31 -1.70 -1.26 0.44
C GLY A 31 -0.75 -1.05 -0.73
N ASP A 32 -0.74 0.15 -1.29
CA ASP A 32 0.06 0.47 -2.46
C ASP A 32 1.20 1.41 -2.12
N LEU A 33 2.35 1.15 -2.73
CA LEU A 33 3.52 2.01 -2.69
C LEU A 33 3.78 2.52 -4.11
N LYS A 34 3.67 3.83 -4.32
CA LYS A 34 3.96 4.45 -5.60
C LYS A 34 5.36 5.04 -5.55
N LEU A 35 6.24 4.58 -6.43
CA LEU A 35 7.61 5.05 -6.53
C LEU A 35 7.80 5.78 -7.85
N THR A 36 8.47 6.94 -7.82
CA THR A 36 8.71 7.78 -9.00
C THR A 36 10.20 8.07 -9.12
N ASN A 37 10.73 7.90 -10.32
CA ASN A 37 12.08 8.31 -10.64
C ASN A 37 12.04 9.74 -11.18
N LYS A 38 12.46 10.70 -10.36
CA LYS A 38 12.52 12.12 -10.75
C LYS A 38 13.90 12.54 -11.22
N SER A 39 14.81 11.62 -11.43
CA SER A 39 16.12 11.94 -12.01
C SER A 39 15.96 12.35 -13.46
N ILE A 40 16.94 13.07 -13.99
CA ILE A 40 16.90 13.56 -15.37
C ILE A 40 17.37 12.47 -16.34
N ASN A 41 18.35 11.68 -15.93
CA ASN A 41 19.01 10.75 -16.84
C ASN A 41 19.50 9.45 -16.20
N THR A 42 19.02 9.13 -15.01
CA THR A 42 19.45 7.93 -14.30
C THR A 42 18.29 6.92 -14.22
N VAL A 43 18.54 5.69 -14.68
CA VAL A 43 17.61 4.58 -14.46
C VAL A 43 17.78 4.10 -13.03
N GLN A 44 16.69 3.87 -12.33
CA GLN A 44 16.72 3.44 -10.93
C GLN A 44 16.09 2.06 -10.79
N ARG A 45 16.73 1.23 -9.94
CA ARG A 45 16.19 -0.07 -9.58
C ARG A 45 15.43 0.04 -8.28
N ILE A 46 14.28 -0.61 -8.21
CA ILE A 46 13.48 -0.65 -7.00
C ILE A 46 13.85 -1.89 -6.20
N MET A 47 14.30 -1.67 -4.98
CA MET A 47 14.56 -2.75 -4.02
C MET A 47 13.62 -2.58 -2.84
N ILE A 48 12.86 -3.62 -2.51
CA ILE A 48 11.95 -3.61 -1.36
C ILE A 48 12.23 -4.88 -0.55
N ASP A 49 12.57 -4.70 0.71
CA ASP A 49 12.92 -5.80 1.62
C ASP A 49 14.01 -6.72 1.03
N GLY A 50 14.96 -6.13 0.30
CA GLY A 50 16.04 -6.86 -0.33
C GLY A 50 15.66 -7.56 -1.64
N VAL A 51 14.43 -7.39 -2.13
CA VAL A 51 13.96 -8.02 -3.36
C VAL A 51 13.92 -6.99 -4.49
N ASN A 52 14.39 -7.38 -5.68
CA ASN A 52 14.37 -6.53 -6.87
C ASN A 52 12.97 -6.55 -7.50
N TYR A 53 12.34 -5.39 -7.59
CA TYR A 53 11.01 -5.21 -8.18
C TYR A 53 11.04 -4.59 -9.58
N GLY A 54 12.21 -4.44 -10.17
CA GLY A 54 12.36 -3.90 -11.51
C GLY A 54 13.03 -2.54 -11.52
N THR A 55 12.93 -1.84 -12.65
CA THR A 55 13.58 -0.55 -12.86
C THR A 55 12.59 0.50 -13.29
N LEU A 56 12.95 1.76 -13.02
CA LEU A 56 12.20 2.94 -13.45
C LEU A 56 13.10 3.80 -14.32
N ASP A 57 12.63 4.13 -15.52
CA ASP A 57 13.28 5.11 -16.36
C ASP A 57 13.08 6.52 -15.81
N PRO A 58 13.91 7.51 -16.19
CA PRO A 58 13.72 8.88 -15.75
C PRO A 58 12.28 9.37 -16.03
N GLY A 59 11.62 9.88 -15.00
CA GLY A 59 10.24 10.36 -15.09
C GLY A 59 9.17 9.29 -14.94
N GLU A 60 9.54 8.03 -14.82
CA GLU A 60 8.60 6.92 -14.73
C GLU A 60 8.16 6.70 -13.28
N SER A 61 6.93 6.21 -13.13
CA SER A 61 6.36 5.81 -11.82
C SER A 61 5.82 4.40 -11.89
N GLU A 62 5.83 3.71 -10.76
CA GLU A 62 5.24 2.39 -10.65
C GLU A 62 4.53 2.25 -9.31
N ILE A 63 3.40 1.54 -9.31
CA ILE A 63 2.65 1.23 -8.10
C ILE A 63 2.85 -0.24 -7.77
N ILE A 64 3.31 -0.51 -6.56
CA ILE A 64 3.60 -1.86 -6.09
C ILE A 64 2.68 -2.16 -4.92
N SER A 65 1.94 -3.26 -5.01
CA SER A 65 1.08 -3.72 -3.93
C SER A 65 1.89 -4.53 -2.93
N LEU A 66 1.83 -4.16 -1.67
CA LEU A 66 2.61 -4.77 -0.59
C LEU A 66 1.70 -5.14 0.58
N PRO A 67 2.05 -6.19 1.34
CA PRO A 67 1.34 -6.47 2.58
C PRO A 67 1.41 -5.29 3.53
N ALA A 68 0.35 -5.06 4.30
CA ALA A 68 0.35 -4.03 5.33
C ALA A 68 1.46 -4.30 6.35
N GLY A 69 2.10 -3.25 6.85
CA GLY A 69 3.19 -3.35 7.81
C GLY A 69 4.41 -2.57 7.37
N GLU A 70 5.50 -2.75 8.09
CA GLU A 70 6.75 -2.04 7.82
C GLU A 70 7.55 -2.73 6.71
N HIS A 71 8.02 -1.91 5.76
CA HIS A 71 8.88 -2.37 4.67
C HIS A 71 10.05 -1.41 4.52
N GLU A 72 11.19 -1.93 4.07
CA GLU A 72 12.33 -1.11 3.72
C GLU A 72 12.44 -1.06 2.20
N PHE A 73 12.56 0.14 1.63
CA PHE A 73 12.69 0.29 0.20
C PHE A 73 13.87 1.18 -0.16
N GLN A 74 14.37 1.02 -1.38
CA GLN A 74 15.48 1.81 -1.91
C GLN A 74 15.32 1.95 -3.42
N GLN A 75 15.65 3.14 -3.94
CA GLN A 75 15.75 3.38 -5.37
C GLN A 75 17.24 3.55 -5.70
N VAL A 76 17.80 2.59 -6.38
CA VAL A 76 19.24 2.50 -6.64
C VAL A 76 19.54 2.91 -8.08
N GLY A 77 20.42 3.88 -8.28
CA GLY A 77 20.88 4.26 -9.61
C GLY A 77 21.75 3.16 -10.19
N ILE A 78 21.47 2.73 -11.42
CA ILE A 78 22.19 1.61 -12.05
C ILE A 78 23.15 2.03 -13.16
N SER A 79 23.10 3.26 -13.61
CA SER A 79 23.95 3.75 -14.72
C SER A 79 25.03 4.70 -14.23
N GLY A 80 25.63 4.41 -13.09
CA GLY A 80 26.66 5.28 -12.51
C GLY A 80 26.10 6.48 -11.77
N GLY A 81 24.80 6.67 -11.76
CA GLY A 81 24.15 7.68 -10.96
C GLY A 81 23.95 7.21 -9.53
N SER A 82 23.85 8.14 -8.60
CA SER A 82 23.49 7.81 -7.23
C SER A 82 21.99 7.63 -7.12
N GLY A 83 21.57 6.68 -6.32
CA GLY A 83 20.16 6.53 -5.96
C GLY A 83 19.86 7.27 -4.66
N CYS A 84 18.73 6.98 -4.08
CA CYS A 84 18.37 7.46 -2.77
C CYS A 84 18.67 6.39 -1.73
N SER A 85 19.01 6.81 -0.51
CA SER A 85 19.28 5.86 0.58
C SER A 85 18.03 5.07 0.91
N SER A 86 18.20 3.92 1.51
CA SER A 86 17.07 3.12 1.95
C SER A 86 16.26 3.87 3.00
N ALA A 87 14.97 3.66 2.97
CA ALA A 87 14.04 4.27 3.90
C ALA A 87 12.99 3.24 4.31
N LYS A 88 12.37 3.46 5.46
CA LYS A 88 11.29 2.60 5.92
C LYS A 88 9.95 3.25 5.64
N VAL A 89 8.98 2.43 5.30
CA VAL A 89 7.62 2.86 5.06
C VAL A 89 6.66 1.92 5.77
N ILE A 90 5.59 2.46 6.31
CA ILE A 90 4.50 1.65 6.88
C ILE A 90 3.38 1.63 5.87
N ILE A 91 3.14 0.46 5.31
CA ILE A 91 2.05 0.23 4.36
C ILE A 91 0.76 0.03 5.14
N ILE A 92 -0.24 0.82 4.81
CA ILE A 92 -1.56 0.78 5.45
C ILE A 92 -2.54 0.20 4.44
N GLU A 93 -3.34 -0.75 4.88
CA GLU A 93 -4.31 -1.43 4.03
C GLU A 93 -5.24 -0.43 3.34
N CYS A 94 -5.45 -0.61 2.04
CA CYS A 94 -6.30 0.22 1.19
C CYS A 94 -5.80 1.65 0.97
N GLU A 95 -4.57 1.96 1.39
CA GLU A 95 -4.00 3.30 1.19
C GLU A 95 -2.83 3.26 0.21
N THR A 96 -2.59 4.38 -0.44
CA THR A 96 -1.45 4.56 -1.35
C THR A 96 -0.48 5.57 -0.75
N GLN A 97 0.79 5.19 -0.67
CA GLN A 97 1.86 6.08 -0.23
C GLN A 97 2.79 6.35 -1.40
N GLY A 98 3.21 7.61 -1.56
CA GLY A 98 4.05 8.01 -2.67
C GLY A 98 5.42 8.49 -2.21
N PHE A 99 6.46 8.06 -2.93
CA PHE A 99 7.83 8.51 -2.73
C PHE A 99 8.47 8.77 -4.08
N SER A 100 9.41 9.70 -4.10
CA SER A 100 10.15 10.02 -5.31
C SER A 100 11.62 10.17 -4.99
N CYS A 101 12.44 9.84 -5.97
CA CYS A 101 13.89 9.95 -5.88
C CYS A 101 14.40 10.75 -7.07
N SER A 102 15.13 11.83 -6.81
CA SER A 102 15.62 12.73 -7.87
C SER A 102 17.11 12.60 -8.16
N ASN A 103 17.77 11.63 -7.58
CA ASN A 103 19.20 11.39 -7.83
C ASN A 103 19.45 10.28 -8.84
#